data_8cde4cd4b0ed0c0bf09a57e9244ab225
#
_entry.id   8cde4cd4b0ed0c0bf09a57e9244ab225
#
_cell.length_a   1.000
_cell.length_b   1.000
_cell.length_c   1.000
_cell.angle_alpha   90.00
_cell.angle_beta   90.00
_cell.angle_gamma   90.00
#
_symmetry.space_group_name_H-M   'P 1'
#
loop_
_entity.id
_entity.type
_entity.pdbx_description
1 polymer ?
#
loop_
_entity_poly.entity_id
_entity_poly.type
_entity_poly.pdbx_seq_one_letter_code
_entity_poly.pdbx_strand_id
1 'polypeptide(L)'
;KLVEAEYTLDRSKLVFYFTADNRVDFRELVKDLAGQFHTRIELRQIGVRDESKMLGGLGVCGQPFCCSRFLKNFQPVSIKMAKEQGLSLNPAKISGACGRLMCCLAYEQKSYEYLNSITPQPGSVVRTPDGEGTVLEANVVAGTLKVRSNVESLAPKIYKRSECTYLRGGRRAPVEPDPDHT
;
A
#
# COMPACT_ATOMS: atom_id res chain seq x y z
N LYS A 1 -15.35 5.78 -21.26
CA LYS A 1 -16.32 5.65 -20.17
C LYS A 1 -16.44 6.99 -19.45
N LEU A 2 -17.67 7.53 -19.33
CA LEU A 2 -17.97 8.72 -18.51
C LEU A 2 -17.88 8.31 -17.02
N VAL A 3 -17.21 9.16 -16.23
CA VAL A 3 -17.05 8.97 -14.77
C VAL A 3 -17.93 9.95 -14.03
N GLU A 4 -17.84 11.24 -14.37
CA GLU A 4 -18.61 12.30 -13.71
C GLU A 4 -18.79 13.51 -14.66
N ALA A 5 -19.82 14.31 -14.42
CA ALA A 5 -20.04 15.57 -15.10
C ALA A 5 -20.48 16.64 -14.09
N GLU A 6 -19.81 17.79 -14.08
CA GLU A 6 -20.09 18.86 -13.14
C GLU A 6 -20.04 20.24 -13.79
N TYR A 7 -20.86 21.15 -13.31
CA TYR A 7 -20.74 22.54 -13.64
C TYR A 7 -19.69 23.24 -12.77
N THR A 8 -18.93 24.16 -13.35
CA THR A 8 -18.12 25.08 -12.54
C THR A 8 -19.03 25.92 -11.63
N LEU A 9 -18.50 26.43 -10.52
CA LEU A 9 -19.27 27.21 -9.54
C LEU A 9 -19.98 28.42 -10.19
N ASP A 10 -19.36 29.06 -11.16
CA ASP A 10 -19.90 30.17 -11.95
C ASP A 10 -20.85 29.74 -13.09
N ARG A 11 -21.05 28.41 -13.25
CA ARG A 11 -21.83 27.79 -14.32
C ARG A 11 -21.39 28.14 -15.74
N SER A 12 -20.20 28.71 -15.91
CA SER A 12 -19.67 29.09 -17.23
C SER A 12 -19.22 27.90 -18.07
N LYS A 13 -18.98 26.74 -17.43
CA LYS A 13 -18.51 25.53 -18.08
C LYS A 13 -19.18 24.29 -17.49
N LEU A 14 -19.35 23.28 -18.35
CA LEU A 14 -19.70 21.93 -17.98
C LEU A 14 -18.50 21.02 -18.27
N VAL A 15 -17.95 20.39 -17.22
CA VAL A 15 -16.76 19.54 -17.30
C VAL A 15 -17.20 18.08 -17.23
N PHE A 16 -16.77 17.29 -18.20
CA PHE A 16 -16.98 15.84 -18.22
C PHE A 16 -15.66 15.12 -17.95
N TYR A 17 -15.61 14.33 -16.91
CA TYR A 17 -14.48 13.47 -16.58
C TYR A 17 -14.68 12.09 -17.17
N PHE A 18 -13.73 11.61 -17.94
CA PHE A 18 -13.82 10.31 -18.60
C PHE A 18 -12.52 9.53 -18.56
N THR A 19 -12.61 8.21 -18.70
CA THR A 19 -11.48 7.32 -18.91
C THR A 19 -11.55 6.71 -20.31
N ALA A 20 -10.39 6.57 -20.98
CA ALA A 20 -10.26 5.91 -22.26
C ALA A 20 -8.87 5.27 -22.37
N ASP A 21 -8.78 4.10 -22.99
CA ASP A 21 -7.51 3.39 -23.21
C ASP A 21 -6.70 4.04 -24.33
N ASN A 22 -7.39 4.63 -25.32
CA ASN A 22 -6.79 5.27 -26.48
C ASN A 22 -7.26 6.73 -26.63
N ARG A 23 -6.59 7.47 -27.48
CA ARG A 23 -7.01 8.82 -27.84
C ARG A 23 -8.32 8.76 -28.66
N VAL A 24 -9.34 9.48 -28.19
CA VAL A 24 -10.65 9.54 -28.83
C VAL A 24 -10.88 10.95 -29.40
N ASP A 25 -11.46 11.05 -30.60
CA ASP A 25 -11.87 12.32 -31.18
C ASP A 25 -13.32 12.67 -30.71
N PHE A 26 -13.44 13.77 -30.01
CA PHE A 26 -14.70 14.23 -29.44
C PHE A 26 -15.26 15.50 -30.12
N ARG A 27 -14.72 15.92 -31.27
CA ARG A 27 -15.08 17.22 -31.87
C ARG A 27 -16.57 17.35 -32.17
N GLU A 28 -17.20 16.32 -32.70
CA GLU A 28 -18.64 16.30 -32.96
C GLU A 28 -19.43 16.25 -31.67
N LEU A 29 -19.08 15.34 -30.77
CA LEU A 29 -19.73 15.23 -29.46
C LEU A 29 -19.72 16.57 -28.69
N VAL A 30 -18.61 17.29 -28.71
CA VAL A 30 -18.49 18.59 -28.03
C VAL A 30 -19.45 19.61 -28.64
N LYS A 31 -19.62 19.62 -29.99
CA LYS A 31 -20.59 20.52 -30.65
C LYS A 31 -22.02 20.19 -30.26
N ASP A 32 -22.40 18.92 -30.24
CA ASP A 32 -23.73 18.45 -29.89
C ASP A 32 -24.03 18.77 -28.42
N LEU A 33 -23.11 18.51 -27.52
CA LEU A 33 -23.25 18.84 -26.10
C LEU A 33 -23.36 20.37 -25.89
N ALA A 34 -22.55 21.16 -26.58
CA ALA A 34 -22.63 22.64 -26.49
C ALA A 34 -23.96 23.15 -26.99
N GLY A 35 -24.51 22.59 -28.08
CA GLY A 35 -25.84 22.89 -28.60
C GLY A 35 -26.96 22.53 -27.64
N GLN A 36 -26.84 21.41 -26.92
CA GLN A 36 -27.82 20.89 -25.98
C GLN A 36 -27.82 21.67 -24.64
N PHE A 37 -26.63 21.93 -24.10
CA PHE A 37 -26.48 22.54 -22.77
C PHE A 37 -26.28 24.06 -22.80
N HIS A 38 -26.10 24.66 -23.96
CA HIS A 38 -25.85 26.09 -24.17
C HIS A 38 -24.71 26.65 -23.28
N THR A 39 -23.68 25.81 -23.03
CA THR A 39 -22.59 26.09 -22.11
C THR A 39 -21.30 25.61 -22.73
N ARG A 40 -20.16 26.18 -22.34
CA ARG A 40 -18.85 25.72 -22.77
C ARG A 40 -18.57 24.30 -22.22
N ILE A 41 -18.30 23.35 -23.11
CA ILE A 41 -18.02 21.97 -22.76
C ILE A 41 -16.50 21.78 -22.62
N GLU A 42 -16.08 21.16 -21.54
CA GLU A 42 -14.70 20.75 -21.29
C GLU A 42 -14.66 19.23 -21.03
N LEU A 43 -13.86 18.51 -21.80
CA LEU A 43 -13.65 17.06 -21.66
C LEU A 43 -12.29 16.83 -21.01
N ARG A 44 -12.26 16.18 -19.84
CA ARG A 44 -11.05 15.83 -19.12
C ARG A 44 -10.88 14.32 -19.06
N GLN A 45 -9.83 13.84 -19.70
CA GLN A 45 -9.40 12.46 -19.51
C GLN A 45 -8.70 12.35 -18.18
N ILE A 46 -9.14 11.41 -17.34
CA ILE A 46 -8.56 11.13 -16.04
C ILE A 46 -7.94 9.73 -15.99
N GLY A 47 -7.00 9.54 -15.07
CA GLY A 47 -6.37 8.23 -14.85
C GLY A 47 -7.25 7.31 -14.00
N VAL A 48 -7.03 6.00 -14.08
CA VAL A 48 -7.79 4.98 -13.32
C VAL A 48 -7.77 5.18 -11.79
N ARG A 49 -6.71 5.80 -11.27
CA ARG A 49 -6.64 6.13 -9.84
C ARG A 49 -7.52 7.33 -9.49
N ASP A 50 -7.57 8.33 -10.36
CA ASP A 50 -8.42 9.50 -10.19
C ASP A 50 -9.90 9.11 -10.32
N GLU A 51 -10.23 8.20 -11.26
CA GLU A 51 -11.56 7.59 -11.33
C GLU A 51 -11.92 6.91 -9.98
N SER A 52 -11.04 6.05 -9.46
CA SER A 52 -11.28 5.39 -8.17
C SER A 52 -11.39 6.38 -7.01
N LYS A 53 -10.64 7.48 -7.05
CA LYS A 53 -10.70 8.55 -6.04
C LYS A 53 -12.03 9.29 -6.08
N MET A 54 -12.57 9.57 -7.26
CA MET A 54 -13.85 10.27 -7.45
C MET A 54 -15.03 9.38 -7.05
N LEU A 55 -15.03 8.12 -7.49
CA LEU A 55 -16.07 7.16 -7.15
C LEU A 55 -16.07 6.76 -5.67
N GLY A 56 -14.90 6.84 -5.02
CA GLY A 56 -14.75 6.40 -3.64
C GLY A 56 -14.82 4.88 -3.48
N GLY A 57 -14.82 4.42 -2.24
CA GLY A 57 -14.98 3.01 -1.89
C GLY A 57 -14.04 2.56 -0.78
N LEU A 58 -14.07 1.25 -0.49
CA LEU A 58 -13.24 0.61 0.53
C LEU A 58 -12.12 -0.22 -0.09
N GLY A 59 -10.94 -0.13 0.49
CA GLY A 59 -9.81 -1.00 0.17
C GLY A 59 -9.98 -2.41 0.74
N VAL A 60 -9.07 -3.31 0.37
CA VAL A 60 -8.99 -4.67 0.93
C VAL A 60 -8.78 -4.69 2.46
N CYS A 61 -8.32 -3.58 3.03
CA CYS A 61 -8.14 -3.36 4.47
C CYS A 61 -9.43 -2.90 5.17
N GLY A 62 -10.57 -2.75 4.45
CA GLY A 62 -11.83 -2.26 5.00
C GLY A 62 -11.88 -0.74 5.26
N GLN A 63 -10.81 0.00 4.96
CA GLN A 63 -10.76 1.44 5.10
C GLN A 63 -11.08 2.15 3.77
N PRO A 64 -11.60 3.39 3.79
CA PRO A 64 -11.76 4.20 2.59
C PRO A 64 -10.43 4.30 1.82
N PHE A 65 -10.51 4.43 0.50
CA PHE A 65 -9.31 4.49 -0.35
C PHE A 65 -8.32 5.56 0.13
N CYS A 66 -7.04 5.19 0.25
CA CYS A 66 -5.96 6.10 0.67
C CYS A 66 -5.92 7.36 -0.22
N CYS A 67 -6.14 7.21 -1.54
CA CYS A 67 -6.15 8.30 -2.51
C CYS A 67 -7.30 9.29 -2.30
N SER A 68 -8.45 8.86 -1.80
CA SER A 68 -9.57 9.75 -1.50
C SER A 68 -9.43 10.41 -0.11
N ARG A 69 -8.75 9.75 0.84
CA ARG A 69 -8.68 10.19 2.23
C ARG A 69 -7.50 11.13 2.51
N PHE A 70 -6.27 10.66 2.37
CA PHE A 70 -5.09 11.42 2.81
C PHE A 70 -3.92 11.41 1.83
N LEU A 71 -3.77 10.36 1.00
CA LEU A 71 -2.61 10.22 0.13
C LEU A 71 -2.79 11.02 -1.15
N LYS A 72 -2.12 12.16 -1.24
CA LYS A 72 -2.16 13.06 -2.39
C LYS A 72 -0.96 12.87 -3.33
N ASN A 73 0.21 12.57 -2.77
CA ASN A 73 1.45 12.37 -3.51
C ASN A 73 1.73 10.88 -3.67
N PHE A 74 1.92 10.42 -4.90
CA PHE A 74 2.10 9.01 -5.21
C PHE A 74 3.54 8.73 -5.64
N GLN A 75 4.20 7.87 -4.88
CA GLN A 75 5.52 7.35 -5.24
C GLN A 75 5.37 6.09 -6.11
N PRO A 76 6.36 5.78 -6.96
CA PRO A 76 6.40 4.52 -7.69
C PRO A 76 6.35 3.33 -6.74
N VAL A 77 5.49 2.35 -7.05
CA VAL A 77 5.33 1.12 -6.27
C VAL A 77 5.97 -0.05 -7.01
N SER A 78 6.71 -0.88 -6.31
CA SER A 78 7.33 -2.07 -6.87
C SER A 78 6.86 -3.36 -6.20
N ILE A 79 6.94 -4.49 -6.91
CA ILE A 79 6.64 -5.81 -6.36
C ILE A 79 7.61 -6.18 -5.22
N LYS A 80 8.83 -5.62 -5.23
CA LYS A 80 9.80 -5.80 -4.15
C LYS A 80 9.25 -5.32 -2.81
N MET A 81 8.56 -4.17 -2.79
CA MET A 81 7.91 -3.64 -1.58
C MET A 81 6.88 -4.63 -1.01
N ALA A 82 6.06 -5.25 -1.87
CA ALA A 82 5.11 -6.26 -1.44
C ALA A 82 5.79 -7.49 -0.79
N LYS A 83 6.94 -7.93 -1.34
CA LYS A 83 7.76 -9.02 -0.76
C LYS A 83 8.32 -8.64 0.60
N GLU A 84 8.86 -7.43 0.74
CA GLU A 84 9.45 -6.93 1.99
C GLU A 84 8.41 -6.75 3.09
N GLN A 85 7.16 -6.49 2.71
CA GLN A 85 6.01 -6.40 3.61
C GLN A 85 5.32 -7.75 3.86
N GLY A 86 5.88 -8.85 3.35
CA GLY A 86 5.37 -10.20 3.58
C GLY A 86 4.05 -10.52 2.89
N LEU A 87 3.65 -9.74 1.87
CA LEU A 87 2.41 -9.97 1.15
C LEU A 87 2.56 -11.04 0.08
N SER A 88 1.49 -11.81 -0.14
CA SER A 88 1.40 -12.73 -1.26
C SER A 88 1.49 -11.96 -2.58
N LEU A 89 2.25 -12.47 -3.54
CA LEU A 89 2.41 -11.86 -4.86
C LEU A 89 1.22 -12.09 -5.80
N ASN A 90 0.12 -12.63 -5.29
CA ASN A 90 -1.11 -12.76 -6.08
C ASN A 90 -1.61 -11.35 -6.46
N PRO A 91 -1.79 -11.06 -7.77
CA PRO A 91 -2.27 -9.76 -8.24
C PRO A 91 -3.54 -9.28 -7.53
N ALA A 92 -4.46 -10.17 -7.20
CA ALA A 92 -5.69 -9.85 -6.47
C ALA A 92 -5.43 -9.34 -5.02
N LYS A 93 -4.27 -9.64 -4.45
CA LYS A 93 -3.89 -9.25 -3.08
C LYS A 93 -3.02 -7.99 -3.01
N ILE A 94 -2.33 -7.66 -4.10
CA ILE A 94 -1.41 -6.50 -4.16
C ILE A 94 -1.90 -5.37 -5.06
N SER A 95 -3.02 -5.56 -5.78
CA SER A 95 -3.64 -4.52 -6.60
C SER A 95 -4.74 -3.79 -5.81
N GLY A 96 -4.78 -2.48 -5.99
CA GLY A 96 -5.89 -1.66 -5.51
C GLY A 96 -7.10 -1.74 -6.44
N ALA A 97 -8.22 -1.14 -6.02
CA ALA A 97 -9.45 -1.06 -6.82
C ALA A 97 -9.23 -0.36 -8.19
N CYS A 98 -8.22 0.50 -8.29
CA CYS A 98 -7.82 1.16 -9.55
C CYS A 98 -7.02 0.24 -10.51
N GLY A 99 -6.85 -1.05 -10.19
CA GLY A 99 -6.08 -2.01 -11.01
C GLY A 99 -4.56 -1.84 -10.97
N ARG A 100 -4.03 -0.80 -10.31
CA ARG A 100 -2.58 -0.60 -10.09
C ARG A 100 -2.16 -1.19 -8.76
N LEU A 101 -0.83 -1.40 -8.56
CA LEU A 101 -0.30 -1.80 -7.26
C LEU A 101 -0.78 -0.83 -6.16
N MET A 102 -1.08 -1.37 -4.98
CA MET A 102 -1.58 -0.60 -3.85
C MET A 102 -0.60 0.50 -3.44
N CYS A 103 -1.09 1.73 -3.36
CA CYS A 103 -0.27 2.89 -3.02
C CYS A 103 0.21 2.89 -1.57
N CYS A 104 -0.48 2.20 -0.66
CA CYS A 104 -0.04 2.03 0.74
C CYS A 104 1.28 1.26 0.84
N LEU A 105 1.61 0.39 -0.13
CA LEU A 105 2.90 -0.31 -0.15
C LEU A 105 4.09 0.66 -0.13
N ALA A 106 4.05 1.70 -0.97
CA ALA A 106 5.11 2.72 -0.97
C ALA A 106 5.03 3.64 0.26
N TYR A 107 3.81 3.93 0.73
CA TYR A 107 3.60 4.77 1.90
C TYR A 107 4.17 4.15 3.19
N GLU A 108 3.99 2.84 3.36
CA GLU A 108 4.42 2.10 4.54
C GLU A 108 5.85 1.55 4.43
N GLN A 109 6.49 1.66 3.26
CA GLN A 109 7.77 1.00 2.95
C GLN A 109 8.86 1.31 3.98
N LYS A 110 9.06 2.57 4.34
CA LYS A 110 10.08 2.98 5.31
C LYS A 110 9.87 2.32 6.68
N SER A 111 8.64 2.27 7.15
CA SER A 111 8.29 1.63 8.43
C SER A 111 8.62 0.14 8.40
N TYR A 112 8.30 -0.55 7.30
CA TYR A 112 8.65 -1.97 7.16
C TYR A 112 10.17 -2.19 7.03
N GLU A 113 10.90 -1.34 6.32
CA GLU A 113 12.36 -1.40 6.25
C GLU A 113 12.99 -1.28 7.63
N TYR A 114 12.55 -0.31 8.42
CA TYR A 114 12.99 -0.15 9.81
C TYR A 114 12.64 -1.38 10.66
N LEU A 115 11.38 -1.81 10.67
CA LEU A 115 10.94 -2.98 11.45
C LEU A 115 11.68 -4.26 11.06
N ASN A 116 11.92 -4.47 9.77
CA ASN A 116 12.70 -5.60 9.27
C ASN A 116 14.16 -5.53 9.70
N SER A 117 14.75 -4.33 9.82
CA SER A 117 16.14 -4.16 10.25
C SER A 117 16.34 -4.54 11.72
N ILE A 118 15.38 -4.24 12.58
CA ILE A 118 15.44 -4.48 14.03
C ILE A 118 14.86 -5.85 14.45
N THR A 119 14.21 -6.58 13.53
CA THR A 119 13.55 -7.85 13.85
C THR A 119 14.42 -9.02 13.40
N PRO A 120 14.78 -9.98 14.28
CA PRO A 120 15.47 -11.19 13.91
C PRO A 120 14.69 -11.98 12.85
N GLN A 121 15.36 -12.32 11.75
CA GLN A 121 14.74 -13.04 10.64
C GLN A 121 14.59 -14.54 10.97
N PRO A 122 13.68 -15.27 10.31
CA PRO A 122 13.61 -16.72 10.40
C PRO A 122 14.98 -17.36 10.17
N GLY A 123 15.33 -18.36 10.98
CA GLY A 123 16.65 -19.00 11.00
C GLY A 123 17.68 -18.32 11.91
N SER A 124 17.38 -17.16 12.50
CA SER A 124 18.24 -16.53 13.51
C SER A 124 18.16 -17.29 14.84
N VAL A 125 19.28 -17.32 15.55
CA VAL A 125 19.34 -17.82 16.93
C VAL A 125 19.18 -16.63 17.87
N VAL A 126 18.23 -16.75 18.79
CA VAL A 126 17.90 -15.73 19.79
C VAL A 126 17.92 -16.33 21.19
N ARG A 127 18.24 -15.51 22.18
CA ARG A 127 18.08 -15.84 23.60
C ARG A 127 16.72 -15.31 24.04
N THR A 128 15.88 -16.22 24.53
CA THR A 128 14.56 -15.95 25.13
C THR A 128 14.66 -16.13 26.66
N PRO A 129 13.64 -15.72 27.43
CA PRO A 129 13.57 -16.00 28.86
C PRO A 129 13.68 -17.50 29.20
N ASP A 130 13.22 -18.38 28.32
CA ASP A 130 13.23 -19.83 28.51
C ASP A 130 14.51 -20.51 27.96
N GLY A 131 15.49 -19.73 27.47
CA GLY A 131 16.75 -20.23 26.91
C GLY A 131 16.98 -19.86 25.44
N GLU A 132 17.97 -20.50 24.83
CA GLU A 132 18.30 -20.25 23.43
C GLU A 132 17.39 -21.04 22.50
N GLY A 133 17.04 -20.43 21.37
CA GLY A 133 16.20 -21.04 20.36
C GLY A 133 16.34 -20.41 18.99
N THR A 134 15.79 -21.09 18.00
CA THR A 134 15.80 -20.65 16.60
C THR A 134 14.46 -20.04 16.22
N VAL A 135 14.48 -18.86 15.62
CA VAL A 135 13.30 -18.18 15.09
C VAL A 135 12.74 -18.97 13.91
N LEU A 136 11.50 -19.41 14.00
CA LEU A 136 10.79 -20.08 12.91
C LEU A 136 10.04 -19.08 12.05
N GLU A 137 9.39 -18.11 12.70
CA GLU A 137 8.53 -17.11 12.07
C GLU A 137 8.64 -15.78 12.85
N ALA A 138 8.63 -14.67 12.14
CA ALA A 138 8.66 -13.34 12.71
C ALA A 138 7.49 -12.51 12.18
N ASN A 139 6.67 -11.98 13.08
CA ASN A 139 5.69 -10.95 12.71
C ASN A 139 6.28 -9.59 13.05
N VAL A 140 6.78 -8.91 12.03
CA VAL A 140 7.51 -7.65 12.19
C VAL A 140 6.63 -6.52 12.73
N VAL A 141 5.35 -6.48 12.32
CA VAL A 141 4.38 -5.45 12.73
C VAL A 141 3.92 -5.68 14.17
N ALA A 142 3.55 -6.91 14.52
CA ALA A 142 3.15 -7.26 15.87
C ALA A 142 4.34 -7.31 16.85
N GLY A 143 5.58 -7.29 16.34
CA GLY A 143 6.79 -7.41 17.15
C GLY A 143 6.89 -8.75 17.88
N THR A 144 6.42 -9.84 17.27
CA THR A 144 6.42 -11.18 17.88
C THR A 144 7.27 -12.15 17.08
N LEU A 145 7.92 -13.06 17.78
CA LEU A 145 8.80 -14.10 17.24
C LEU A 145 8.30 -15.48 17.70
N LYS A 146 8.08 -16.39 16.78
CA LYS A 146 7.83 -17.79 17.06
C LYS A 146 9.18 -18.52 17.10
N VAL A 147 9.58 -18.98 18.27
CA VAL A 147 10.89 -19.54 18.51
C VAL A 147 10.75 -21.01 18.90
N ARG A 148 11.58 -21.86 18.29
CA ARG A 148 11.78 -23.25 18.69
C ARG A 148 12.97 -23.31 19.65
N SER A 149 12.75 -23.77 20.87
CA SER A 149 13.83 -24.02 21.82
C SER A 149 14.82 -25.06 21.27
N ASN A 150 16.10 -24.94 21.62
CA ASN A 150 17.11 -25.95 21.33
C ASN A 150 16.94 -27.21 22.20
N VAL A 151 16.06 -27.19 23.19
CA VAL A 151 15.69 -28.37 23.99
C VAL A 151 14.61 -29.14 23.25
N GLU A 152 14.88 -30.35 22.81
CA GLU A 152 14.07 -31.17 21.90
C GLU A 152 12.62 -31.48 22.41
N SER A 153 12.34 -31.30 23.68
CA SER A 153 11.03 -31.63 24.28
C SER A 153 10.03 -30.48 24.31
N LEU A 154 10.40 -29.25 23.89
CA LEU A 154 9.54 -28.08 24.02
C LEU A 154 8.90 -27.67 22.68
N ALA A 155 7.57 -27.51 22.67
CA ALA A 155 6.83 -26.97 21.55
C ALA A 155 7.25 -25.51 21.26
N PRO A 156 7.20 -25.06 19.98
CA PRO A 156 7.50 -23.66 19.64
C PRO A 156 6.59 -22.69 20.41
N LYS A 157 7.18 -21.65 21.00
CA LYS A 157 6.48 -20.60 21.73
C LYS A 157 6.60 -19.26 21.02
N ILE A 158 5.69 -18.36 21.32
CA ILE A 158 5.67 -16.96 20.80
C ILE A 158 6.19 -16.05 21.91
N TYR A 159 7.19 -15.23 21.57
CA TYR A 159 7.78 -14.22 22.47
C TYR A 159 7.67 -12.85 21.82
N LYS A 160 7.67 -11.79 22.64
CA LYS A 160 7.81 -10.42 22.12
C LYS A 160 9.25 -10.19 21.69
N ARG A 161 9.45 -9.40 20.65
CA ARG A 161 10.78 -9.04 20.17
C ARG A 161 11.64 -8.41 21.27
N SER A 162 11.02 -7.59 22.15
CA SER A 162 11.69 -6.96 23.29
C SER A 162 12.25 -7.95 24.33
N GLU A 163 11.70 -9.16 24.41
CA GLU A 163 12.12 -10.22 25.34
C GLU A 163 13.24 -11.10 24.77
N CYS A 164 13.54 -10.92 23.47
CA CYS A 164 14.50 -11.74 22.76
C CYS A 164 15.77 -10.96 22.45
N THR A 165 16.93 -11.52 22.77
CA THR A 165 18.23 -10.97 22.39
C THR A 165 18.78 -11.74 21.20
N TYR A 166 19.10 -11.04 20.11
CA TYR A 166 19.74 -11.63 18.94
C TYR A 166 21.14 -12.12 19.27
N LEU A 167 21.47 -13.32 18.85
CA LEU A 167 22.79 -13.92 19.04
C LEU A 167 23.57 -14.07 17.73
N ARG A 168 22.97 -14.75 16.71
CA ARG A 168 23.63 -15.01 15.42
C ARG A 168 22.65 -15.44 14.32
N GLY A 169 23.08 -15.34 13.06
CA GLY A 169 22.34 -15.82 11.85
C GLY A 169 21.27 -14.86 11.36
N GLY A 170 20.91 -14.89 10.10
CA GLY A 170 19.72 -14.26 9.49
C GLY A 170 19.46 -12.76 9.63
N ARG A 171 20.21 -12.00 10.41
CA ARG A 171 19.96 -10.55 10.66
C ARG A 171 20.53 -9.67 9.57
N ARG A 172 19.72 -8.74 9.06
CA ARG A 172 20.23 -7.56 8.33
C ARG A 172 20.91 -6.59 9.30
N ALA A 173 21.93 -5.85 8.82
CA ALA A 173 22.57 -4.81 9.61
C ALA A 173 21.52 -3.78 10.10
N PRO A 174 21.66 -3.25 11.34
CA PRO A 174 20.77 -2.23 11.85
C PRO A 174 20.82 -1.01 10.92
N VAL A 175 19.66 -0.56 10.50
CA VAL A 175 19.50 0.78 9.90
C VAL A 175 19.34 1.74 11.07
N GLU A 176 20.11 2.84 11.07
CA GLU A 176 19.95 3.89 12.08
C GLU A 176 18.49 4.38 12.10
N PRO A 177 17.92 4.66 13.28
CA PRO A 177 16.56 5.17 13.38
C PRO A 177 16.45 6.50 12.61
N ASP A 178 15.41 6.62 11.79
CA ASP A 178 15.07 7.85 11.09
C ASP A 178 14.69 8.91 12.15
N PRO A 179 15.41 10.04 12.25
CA PRO A 179 15.18 11.06 13.28
C PRO A 179 13.82 11.78 13.16
N ASP A 180 13.10 11.59 12.06
CA ASP A 180 11.81 12.26 11.78
C ASP A 180 10.56 11.48 12.27
N HIS A 181 10.71 10.42 13.04
CA HIS A 181 9.61 9.64 13.62
C HIS A 181 9.57 9.73 15.16
N THR A 182 9.63 10.95 15.70
CA THR A 182 9.18 11.26 17.09
C THR A 182 7.86 12.03 17.07
#